data_c4b16d09caead6cf08c3ce23807bd1a1
#
_entry.id   c4b16d09caead6cf08c3ce23807bd1a1
#
_cell.length_a   1.000
_cell.length_b   1.000
_cell.length_c   1.000
_cell.angle_alpha   90.00
_cell.angle_beta   90.00
_cell.angle_gamma   90.00
#
_symmetry.space_group_name_H-M   'P 1'
#
loop_
_entity.id
_entity.type
_entity.pdbx_description
1 polymer ?
#
loop_
_entity_poly.entity_id
_entity_poly.type
_entity_poly.pdbx_seq_one_letter_code
_entity_poly.pdbx_strand_id
1 'polypeptide(L)'
;MTTPTRPPREIPTAFAIAEALKIAMASDPDVVLMGEDVAGGGTRPEGTDEMGGIMSVTRGLVREFPDRVLDTPISEMGILGTAVGAAVTGLRPVVELMFMDFIGTCLDPLLNQASKFRYMFGGKARVPLTVR
;
A
#
# COMPACT_ATOMS: atom_id res chain seq x y z
N MET A 1 19.47 -19.47 -25.66
CA MET A 1 20.21 -18.87 -24.53
C MET A 1 19.33 -19.01 -23.29
N THR A 2 19.66 -19.91 -22.38
CA THR A 2 18.93 -20.07 -21.11
C THR A 2 19.42 -18.99 -20.16
N THR A 3 18.51 -18.09 -19.77
CA THR A 3 18.78 -17.09 -18.73
C THR A 3 19.22 -17.84 -17.47
N PRO A 4 20.37 -17.54 -16.86
CA PRO A 4 20.78 -18.20 -15.63
C PRO A 4 19.73 -17.92 -14.55
N THR A 5 19.02 -18.96 -14.14
CA THR A 5 18.07 -18.87 -13.03
C THR A 5 18.87 -18.71 -11.76
N ARG A 6 18.77 -17.54 -11.15
CA ARG A 6 19.33 -17.31 -9.80
C ARG A 6 18.72 -18.36 -8.86
N PRO A 7 19.50 -18.99 -8.00
CA PRO A 7 18.94 -19.95 -7.04
C PRO A 7 17.86 -19.28 -6.20
N PRO A 8 16.80 -20.00 -5.83
CA PRO A 8 15.73 -19.46 -4.99
C PRO A 8 16.32 -18.94 -3.67
N ARG A 9 15.90 -17.73 -3.29
CA ARG A 9 16.32 -17.09 -2.05
C ARG A 9 15.21 -17.27 -1.02
N GLU A 10 15.53 -17.92 0.09
CA GLU A 10 14.60 -18.03 1.22
C GLU A 10 14.70 -16.78 2.07
N ILE A 11 13.58 -16.05 2.18
CA ILE A 11 13.45 -14.85 3.01
C ILE A 11 12.11 -14.86 3.74
N PRO A 12 12.01 -14.28 4.94
CA PRO A 12 10.73 -14.09 5.63
C PRO A 12 9.75 -13.31 4.77
N THR A 13 8.46 -13.63 4.85
CA THR A 13 7.40 -13.00 4.07
C THR A 13 7.39 -11.47 4.22
N ALA A 14 7.59 -10.96 5.45
CA ALA A 14 7.65 -9.53 5.72
C ALA A 14 8.75 -8.83 4.89
N PHE A 15 9.94 -9.44 4.80
CA PHE A 15 11.03 -8.89 3.98
C PHE A 15 10.77 -8.98 2.49
N ALA A 16 10.09 -10.04 2.04
CA ALA A 16 9.68 -10.15 0.64
C ALA A 16 8.71 -9.04 0.24
N ILE A 17 7.74 -8.73 1.11
CA ILE A 17 6.78 -7.65 0.90
C ILE A 17 7.49 -6.29 0.91
N ALA A 18 8.36 -6.04 1.89
CA ALA A 18 9.14 -4.80 1.98
C ALA A 18 9.98 -4.57 0.71
N GLU A 19 10.66 -5.60 0.23
CA GLU A 19 11.44 -5.53 -1.01
C GLU A 19 10.56 -5.27 -2.24
N ALA A 20 9.41 -5.93 -2.35
CA ALA A 20 8.47 -5.71 -3.44
C ALA A 20 7.94 -4.28 -3.46
N LEU A 21 7.57 -3.72 -2.29
CA LEU A 21 7.14 -2.33 -2.16
C LEU A 21 8.23 -1.36 -2.61
N LYS A 22 9.46 -1.56 -2.12
CA LYS A 22 10.61 -0.73 -2.50
C LYS A 22 10.85 -0.76 -4.01
N ILE A 23 10.85 -1.94 -4.63
CA ILE A 23 11.02 -2.10 -6.08
C ILE A 23 9.89 -1.41 -6.84
N ALA A 24 8.63 -1.61 -6.41
CA ALA A 24 7.47 -1.00 -7.06
C ALA A 24 7.54 0.53 -7.00
N MET A 25 7.80 1.10 -5.82
CA MET A 25 7.89 2.55 -5.62
C MET A 25 9.09 3.18 -6.35
N ALA A 26 10.19 2.46 -6.47
CA ALA A 26 11.37 2.94 -7.22
C ALA A 26 11.15 2.93 -8.74
N SER A 27 10.37 1.97 -9.25
CA SER A 27 10.13 1.80 -10.69
C SER A 27 8.93 2.59 -11.22
N ASP A 28 8.00 2.99 -10.36
CA ASP A 28 6.75 3.64 -10.74
C ASP A 28 6.43 4.80 -9.78
N PRO A 29 6.45 6.06 -10.28
CA PRO A 29 6.18 7.23 -9.45
C PRO A 29 4.73 7.33 -8.97
N ASP A 30 3.79 6.62 -9.62
CA ASP A 30 2.37 6.64 -9.26
C ASP A 30 2.05 5.69 -8.10
N VAL A 31 3.00 4.84 -7.70
CA VAL A 31 2.82 3.95 -6.54
C VAL A 31 2.94 4.76 -5.25
N VAL A 32 1.88 4.74 -4.45
CA VAL A 32 1.80 5.37 -3.13
C VAL A 32 1.40 4.33 -2.09
N LEU A 33 1.98 4.43 -0.91
CA LEU A 33 1.65 3.57 0.23
C LEU A 33 0.87 4.39 1.26
N MET A 34 -0.24 3.87 1.75
CA MET A 34 -1.03 4.51 2.80
C MET A 34 -1.55 3.50 3.81
N GLY A 35 -1.64 3.93 5.04
CA GLY A 35 -2.12 3.11 6.15
C GLY A 35 -1.75 3.70 7.50
N GLU A 36 -2.11 3.00 8.55
CA GLU A 36 -1.83 3.42 9.92
C GLU A 36 -0.36 3.16 10.24
N ASP A 37 0.33 4.21 10.73
CA ASP A 37 1.73 4.17 11.16
C ASP A 37 2.74 3.65 10.13
N VAL A 38 2.37 3.59 8.85
CA VAL A 38 3.26 3.09 7.77
C VAL A 38 4.49 3.96 7.55
N ALA A 39 4.39 5.25 7.89
CA ALA A 39 5.51 6.20 7.88
C ALA A 39 6.16 6.38 9.28
N GLY A 40 5.64 5.68 10.30
CA GLY A 40 6.17 5.72 11.66
C GLY A 40 5.26 6.33 12.71
N GLY A 41 4.05 6.77 12.33
CA GLY A 41 3.03 7.28 13.24
C GLY A 41 3.23 8.72 13.71
N GLY A 42 2.16 9.29 14.28
CA GLY A 42 2.11 10.69 14.73
C GLY A 42 2.97 11.03 15.94
N THR A 43 3.50 10.03 16.65
CA THR A 43 4.40 10.20 17.79
C THR A 43 5.87 9.98 17.44
N ARG A 44 6.18 9.94 16.16
CA ARG A 44 7.52 9.69 15.66
C ARG A 44 8.49 10.77 16.15
N PRO A 45 9.54 10.45 16.93
CA PRO A 45 10.61 11.38 17.19
C PRO A 45 11.31 11.78 15.89
N GLU A 46 11.66 13.04 15.73
CA GLU A 46 12.43 13.50 14.56
C GLU A 46 13.66 12.61 14.34
N GLY A 47 13.80 12.10 13.09
CA GLY A 47 14.93 11.25 12.69
C GLY A 47 14.76 9.76 12.95
N THR A 48 13.62 9.31 13.48
CA THR A 48 13.35 7.87 13.63
C THR A 48 12.29 7.41 12.63
N ASP A 49 12.68 6.53 11.73
CA ASP A 49 11.81 5.77 10.83
C ASP A 49 11.77 4.29 11.23
N GLU A 50 11.96 4.04 12.52
CA GLU A 50 12.19 2.69 13.03
C GLU A 50 10.95 1.81 13.02
N MET A 51 9.74 2.40 13.05
CA MET A 51 8.52 1.60 13.19
C MET A 51 8.13 0.90 11.89
N GLY A 52 7.87 1.60 10.80
CA GLY A 52 7.49 0.99 9.53
C GLY A 52 6.23 0.14 9.62
N GLY A 53 5.19 0.68 10.25
CA GLY A 53 3.99 -0.07 10.61
C GLY A 53 4.22 -1.05 11.77
N ILE A 54 3.15 -1.62 12.31
CA ILE A 54 3.22 -2.58 13.45
C ILE A 54 4.09 -3.80 13.11
N MET A 55 4.06 -4.25 11.86
CA MET A 55 4.84 -5.41 11.39
C MET A 55 6.22 -5.03 10.84
N SER A 56 6.62 -3.77 10.93
CA SER A 56 7.90 -3.24 10.42
C SER A 56 8.15 -3.50 8.93
N VAL A 57 7.11 -3.78 8.15
CA VAL A 57 7.22 -4.12 6.73
C VAL A 57 7.56 -2.90 5.88
N THR A 58 7.14 -1.71 6.31
CA THR A 58 7.36 -0.45 5.56
C THR A 58 8.57 0.33 6.06
N ARG A 59 9.37 -0.27 6.96
CA ARG A 59 10.55 0.37 7.55
C ARG A 59 11.49 0.91 6.47
N GLY A 60 11.87 2.17 6.63
CA GLY A 60 12.81 2.85 5.74
C GLY A 60 12.22 3.41 4.45
N LEU A 61 10.99 3.01 4.07
CA LEU A 61 10.38 3.50 2.83
C LEU A 61 10.13 5.00 2.87
N VAL A 62 9.73 5.56 4.01
CA VAL A 62 9.49 7.00 4.15
C VAL A 62 10.75 7.85 3.93
N ARG A 63 11.94 7.31 4.19
CA ARG A 63 13.21 8.02 3.89
C ARG A 63 13.46 8.12 2.38
N GLU A 64 13.15 7.05 1.65
CA GLU A 64 13.38 6.99 0.22
C GLU A 64 12.26 7.69 -0.57
N PHE A 65 11.03 7.64 -0.04
CA PHE A 65 9.83 8.13 -0.72
C PHE A 65 8.94 8.97 0.22
N PRO A 66 9.45 10.11 0.74
CA PRO A 66 8.77 10.86 1.81
C PRO A 66 7.37 11.34 1.45
N ASP A 67 7.14 11.69 0.18
CA ASP A 67 5.86 12.21 -0.31
C ASP A 67 4.87 11.11 -0.73
N ARG A 68 5.30 9.84 -0.65
CA ARG A 68 4.50 8.70 -1.15
C ARG A 68 4.27 7.60 -0.12
N VAL A 69 4.71 7.81 1.12
CA VAL A 69 4.41 6.95 2.27
C VAL A 69 3.61 7.78 3.26
N LEU A 70 2.31 7.50 3.35
CA LEU A 70 1.34 8.38 3.98
C LEU A 70 0.72 7.71 5.21
N ASP A 71 0.98 8.27 6.39
CA ASP A 71 0.25 7.87 7.60
C ASP A 71 -1.19 8.38 7.55
N THR A 72 -2.10 7.57 8.03
CA THR A 72 -3.53 7.89 8.10
C THR A 72 -4.03 7.80 9.54
N PRO A 73 -5.14 8.50 9.86
CA PRO A 73 -5.90 8.18 11.06
C PRO A 73 -6.40 6.73 11.05
N ILE A 74 -6.75 6.20 12.22
CA ILE A 74 -7.40 4.89 12.36
C ILE A 74 -8.81 5.00 11.79
N SER A 75 -8.96 4.64 10.53
CA SER A 75 -10.24 4.70 9.80
C SER A 75 -10.13 3.88 8.51
N GLU A 76 -10.30 2.57 8.59
CA GLU A 76 -10.08 1.66 7.46
C GLU A 76 -11.02 1.98 6.29
N MET A 77 -12.27 2.36 6.57
CA MET A 77 -13.20 2.83 5.53
C MET A 77 -12.68 4.10 4.83
N GLY A 78 -12.16 5.05 5.59
CA GLY A 78 -11.57 6.28 5.05
C GLY A 78 -10.32 6.00 4.21
N ILE A 79 -9.46 5.11 4.69
CA ILE A 79 -8.24 4.70 4.00
C ILE A 79 -8.58 4.05 2.65
N LEU A 80 -9.45 3.03 2.66
CA LEU A 80 -9.85 2.33 1.44
C LEU A 80 -10.62 3.24 0.47
N GLY A 81 -11.52 4.08 0.98
CA GLY A 81 -12.25 5.05 0.15
C GLY A 81 -11.31 6.06 -0.53
N THR A 82 -10.34 6.60 0.22
CA THR A 82 -9.30 7.49 -0.32
C THR A 82 -8.47 6.78 -1.39
N ALA A 83 -8.06 5.53 -1.12
CA ALA A 83 -7.29 4.74 -2.07
C ALA A 83 -8.06 4.46 -3.37
N VAL A 84 -9.35 4.15 -3.29
CA VAL A 84 -10.20 3.99 -4.48
C VAL A 84 -10.25 5.29 -5.27
N GLY A 85 -10.44 6.44 -4.61
CA GLY A 85 -10.41 7.75 -5.25
C GLY A 85 -9.07 8.04 -5.92
N ALA A 86 -7.96 7.80 -5.24
CA ALA A 86 -6.62 7.94 -5.79
C ALA A 86 -6.38 7.03 -7.01
N ALA A 87 -6.86 5.79 -6.94
CA ALA A 87 -6.70 4.84 -8.03
C ALA A 87 -7.46 5.27 -9.30
N VAL A 88 -8.68 5.78 -9.19
CA VAL A 88 -9.44 6.25 -10.37
C VAL A 88 -8.86 7.53 -10.98
N THR A 89 -8.07 8.29 -10.23
CA THR A 89 -7.37 9.49 -10.72
C THR A 89 -5.99 9.20 -11.30
N GLY A 90 -5.54 7.94 -11.28
CA GLY A 90 -4.33 7.51 -11.97
C GLY A 90 -3.20 7.00 -11.07
N LEU A 91 -3.31 7.16 -9.75
CA LEU A 91 -2.35 6.61 -8.83
C LEU A 91 -2.49 5.08 -8.70
N ARG A 92 -1.48 4.45 -8.11
CA ARG A 92 -1.44 3.01 -7.80
C ARG A 92 -1.27 2.81 -6.30
N PRO A 93 -2.34 3.00 -5.52
CA PRO A 93 -2.25 2.91 -4.08
C PRO A 93 -2.04 1.47 -3.63
N VAL A 94 -1.13 1.33 -2.66
CA VAL A 94 -0.99 0.15 -1.82
C VAL A 94 -1.51 0.54 -0.43
N VAL A 95 -2.53 -0.15 0.03
CA VAL A 95 -3.13 0.09 1.35
C VAL A 95 -2.69 -0.99 2.31
N GLU A 96 -2.19 -0.58 3.47
CA GLU A 96 -2.01 -1.48 4.59
C GLU A 96 -3.29 -1.56 5.40
N LEU A 97 -3.87 -2.76 5.47
CA LEU A 97 -4.90 -3.13 6.41
C LEU A 97 -4.27 -4.02 7.47
N MET A 98 -4.08 -3.52 8.69
CA MET A 98 -3.23 -4.13 9.69
C MET A 98 -3.60 -5.57 10.05
N PHE A 99 -4.90 -5.85 10.18
CA PHE A 99 -5.41 -7.17 10.51
C PHE A 99 -6.61 -7.48 9.62
N MET A 100 -6.71 -8.72 9.16
CA MET A 100 -7.82 -9.19 8.32
C MET A 100 -9.18 -8.98 8.97
N ASP A 101 -9.25 -8.97 10.30
CA ASP A 101 -10.45 -8.70 11.07
C ASP A 101 -11.10 -7.36 10.71
N PHE A 102 -10.29 -6.37 10.36
CA PHE A 102 -10.76 -5.02 10.04
C PHE A 102 -11.33 -4.87 8.63
N ILE A 103 -11.23 -5.90 7.78
CA ILE A 103 -11.80 -5.85 6.43
C ILE A 103 -13.32 -5.61 6.45
N GLY A 104 -13.98 -6.06 7.51
CA GLY A 104 -15.42 -5.86 7.70
C GLY A 104 -15.81 -4.38 7.79
N THR A 105 -14.95 -3.53 8.34
CA THR A 105 -15.18 -2.08 8.50
C THR A 105 -15.07 -1.32 7.19
N CYS A 106 -14.35 -1.87 6.21
CA CYS A 106 -14.05 -1.21 4.93
C CYS A 106 -14.50 -2.03 3.70
N LEU A 107 -15.43 -2.93 3.89
CA LEU A 107 -15.92 -3.81 2.83
C LEU A 107 -16.65 -3.05 1.72
N ASP A 108 -17.36 -1.96 2.04
CA ASP A 108 -18.09 -1.17 1.05
C ASP A 108 -17.18 -0.55 -0.03
N PRO A 109 -16.10 0.17 0.27
CA PRO A 109 -15.16 0.65 -0.73
C PRO A 109 -14.61 -0.45 -1.64
N LEU A 110 -14.38 -1.64 -1.12
CA LEU A 110 -13.89 -2.78 -1.90
C LEU A 110 -14.98 -3.36 -2.81
N LEU A 111 -16.16 -3.70 -2.26
CA LEU A 111 -17.21 -4.42 -2.98
C LEU A 111 -18.05 -3.52 -3.87
N ASN A 112 -18.38 -2.30 -3.43
CA ASN A 112 -19.30 -1.43 -4.17
C ASN A 112 -18.60 -0.39 -5.01
N GLN A 113 -17.35 -0.09 -4.75
CA GLN A 113 -16.57 0.92 -5.47
C GLN A 113 -15.45 0.28 -6.29
N ALA A 114 -14.39 -0.22 -5.66
CA ALA A 114 -13.22 -0.74 -6.37
C ALA A 114 -13.59 -1.83 -7.38
N SER A 115 -14.40 -2.80 -6.99
CA SER A 115 -14.77 -3.93 -7.87
C SER A 115 -15.75 -3.56 -8.98
N LYS A 116 -16.62 -2.56 -8.77
CA LYS A 116 -17.72 -2.24 -9.68
C LYS A 116 -17.47 -1.03 -10.57
N PHE A 117 -16.58 -0.11 -10.21
CA PHE A 117 -16.36 1.13 -10.96
C PHE A 117 -16.05 0.88 -12.44
N ARG A 118 -15.23 -0.13 -12.73
CA ARG A 118 -14.96 -0.46 -14.15
C ARG A 118 -16.23 -0.78 -14.94
N TYR A 119 -17.14 -1.53 -14.35
CA TYR A 119 -18.43 -1.86 -14.96
C TYR A 119 -19.33 -0.63 -15.03
N MET A 120 -19.51 0.07 -13.90
CA MET A 120 -20.39 1.24 -13.79
C MET A 120 -20.03 2.38 -14.74
N PHE A 121 -18.74 2.56 -15.02
CA PHE A 121 -18.22 3.60 -15.91
C PHE A 121 -17.94 3.07 -17.34
N GLY A 122 -18.61 2.01 -17.76
CA GLY A 122 -18.52 1.49 -19.12
C GLY A 122 -17.11 1.08 -19.55
N GLY A 123 -16.32 0.51 -18.62
CA GLY A 123 -14.95 0.05 -18.88
C GLY A 123 -13.88 1.13 -18.85
N LYS A 124 -14.23 2.41 -18.69
CA LYS A 124 -13.28 3.54 -18.73
C LYS A 124 -12.49 3.70 -17.44
N ALA A 125 -13.13 3.46 -16.28
CA ALA A 125 -12.44 3.54 -15.00
C ALA A 125 -11.53 2.33 -14.78
N ARG A 126 -10.37 2.59 -14.19
CA ARG A 126 -9.46 1.56 -13.66
C ARG A 126 -9.22 1.85 -12.18
N VAL A 127 -9.12 0.80 -11.39
CA VAL A 127 -8.84 0.90 -9.95
C VAL A 127 -7.66 -0.03 -9.63
N PRO A 128 -6.43 0.38 -9.97
CA PRO A 128 -5.22 -0.40 -9.70
C PRO A 128 -4.84 -0.30 -8.21
N LEU A 129 -5.67 -0.88 -7.35
CA LEU A 129 -5.54 -0.88 -5.90
C LEU A 129 -4.97 -2.21 -5.44
N THR A 130 -3.99 -2.16 -4.54
CA THR A 130 -3.50 -3.31 -3.79
C THR A 130 -3.85 -3.11 -2.31
N VAL A 131 -4.44 -4.12 -1.69
CA VAL A 131 -4.70 -4.17 -0.24
C VAL A 131 -3.90 -5.32 0.34
N ARG A 132 -3.12 -5.02 1.37
CA ARG A 132 -2.28 -6.01 2.05
C ARG A 132 -2.56 -6.05 3.54
#